data_57c64cd16dc20420fde8da8b4cbecfa1
#
_entry.id   57c64cd16dc20420fde8da8b4cbecfa1
#
_cell.length_a   1.000
_cell.length_b   1.000
_cell.length_c   1.000
_cell.angle_alpha   90.00
_cell.angle_beta   90.00
_cell.angle_gamma   90.00
#
_symmetry.space_group_name_H-M   'P 1'
#
loop_
_entity.id
_entity.type
_entity.pdbx_description
1 polymer ?
#
loop_
_entity_poly.entity_id
_entity_poly.type
_entity_poly.pdbx_seq_one_letter_code
_entity_poly.pdbx_strand_id
1 'polypeptide(L)'
;MRFHEVEAAVAGIPFMTPWQGRRIYDHLRETAARDVLELGTAHGVGAAYMAAAVAANGGGRVTTVDRFRFEGPAPEETLERAGIAELVEIVRVPDSSYCLWLTGQTHGGPSLDFCYLDGAHDLHVDGVAALLAEQLLRPGGWLLLDDLDWTYEAGTVPGAERLSDAERAAPQVRLVYDHLVRAHPSFTETREEDGVWGWARKDPGARPRHRVEVTRSERSLLARRARLAIRRLRHR
;
A
#
# COMPACT_ATOMS: atom_id res chain seq x y z
N MET A 1 21.60 5.20 -9.60
CA MET A 1 20.76 5.14 -10.81
C MET A 1 20.03 6.47 -10.96
N ARG A 2 19.88 6.99 -12.19
CA ARG A 2 19.26 8.29 -12.45
C ARG A 2 17.85 8.07 -12.97
N PHE A 3 16.93 8.99 -12.65
CA PHE A 3 15.52 8.93 -13.03
C PHE A 3 15.30 8.60 -14.52
N HIS A 4 15.99 9.30 -15.42
CA HIS A 4 15.78 9.14 -16.87
C HIS A 4 16.24 7.76 -17.42
N GLU A 5 17.11 7.05 -16.72
CA GLU A 5 17.51 5.68 -17.10
C GLU A 5 16.35 4.72 -16.86
N VAL A 6 15.65 4.88 -15.71
CA VAL A 6 14.46 4.09 -15.40
C VAL A 6 13.28 4.49 -16.28
N GLU A 7 13.05 5.80 -16.47
CA GLU A 7 12.01 6.30 -17.38
C GLU A 7 12.13 5.69 -18.79
N ALA A 8 13.34 5.64 -19.35
CA ALA A 8 13.57 5.02 -20.65
C ALA A 8 13.31 3.49 -20.62
N ALA A 9 13.68 2.83 -19.53
CA ALA A 9 13.48 1.39 -19.37
C ALA A 9 12.00 1.00 -19.26
N VAL A 10 11.16 1.82 -18.61
CA VAL A 10 9.74 1.52 -18.41
C VAL A 10 8.83 2.17 -19.46
N ALA A 11 9.40 2.86 -20.46
CA ALA A 11 8.63 3.54 -21.49
C ALA A 11 7.66 2.60 -22.21
N GLY A 12 6.40 3.05 -22.34
CA GLY A 12 5.33 2.30 -23.01
C GLY A 12 4.64 1.24 -22.17
N ILE A 13 5.07 1.02 -20.92
CA ILE A 13 4.33 0.17 -19.97
C ILE A 13 3.23 1.01 -19.30
N PRO A 14 1.97 0.50 -19.25
CA PRO A 14 0.84 1.25 -18.71
C PRO A 14 0.86 1.38 -17.18
N PHE A 15 -0.16 2.06 -16.65
CA PHE A 15 -0.56 2.28 -15.26
C PHE A 15 0.22 3.33 -14.48
N MET A 16 1.31 3.88 -15.01
CA MET A 16 1.93 5.08 -14.44
C MET A 16 2.55 5.94 -15.54
N THR A 17 2.22 7.22 -15.54
CA THR A 17 2.80 8.18 -16.46
C THR A 17 4.20 8.63 -16.00
N PRO A 18 5.08 9.08 -16.91
CA PRO A 18 6.38 9.64 -16.55
C PRO A 18 6.27 10.82 -15.56
N TRP A 19 5.21 11.62 -15.66
CA TRP A 19 4.94 12.73 -14.74
C TRP A 19 4.68 12.23 -13.32
N GLN A 20 3.78 11.23 -13.15
CA GLN A 20 3.51 10.60 -11.86
C GLN A 20 4.79 10.00 -11.27
N GLY A 21 5.50 9.21 -12.06
CA GLY A 21 6.79 8.61 -11.65
C GLY A 21 7.80 9.67 -11.21
N ARG A 22 7.88 10.82 -11.93
CA ARG A 22 8.75 11.93 -11.56
C ARG A 22 8.36 12.56 -10.24
N ARG A 23 7.07 12.80 -10.01
CA ARG A 23 6.56 13.40 -8.77
C ARG A 23 6.85 12.52 -7.54
N ILE A 24 6.62 11.21 -7.65
CA ILE A 24 6.95 10.24 -6.59
C ILE A 24 8.47 10.21 -6.36
N TYR A 25 9.25 10.09 -7.43
CA TYR A 25 10.72 10.10 -7.35
C TYR A 25 11.24 11.33 -6.61
N ASP A 26 10.82 12.53 -7.01
CA ASP A 26 11.27 13.77 -6.41
C ASP A 26 10.88 13.86 -4.94
N HIS A 27 9.64 13.49 -4.59
CA HIS A 27 9.19 13.45 -3.19
C HIS A 27 10.03 12.50 -2.32
N LEU A 28 10.32 11.29 -2.80
CA LEU A 28 11.18 10.34 -2.08
C LEU A 28 12.62 10.84 -1.94
N ARG A 29 13.11 11.60 -2.93
CA ARG A 29 14.43 12.27 -2.86
C ARG A 29 14.45 13.39 -1.84
N GLU A 30 13.44 14.26 -1.83
CA GLU A 30 13.30 15.40 -0.90
C GLU A 30 13.18 14.94 0.55
N THR A 31 12.46 13.82 0.78
CA THR A 31 12.26 13.25 2.12
C THR A 31 13.35 12.27 2.54
N ALA A 32 14.29 11.96 1.65
CA ALA A 32 15.34 10.96 1.85
C ALA A 32 14.77 9.58 2.25
N ALA A 33 13.58 9.23 1.74
CA ALA A 33 12.90 7.98 2.03
C ALA A 33 13.72 6.77 1.58
N ARG A 34 13.75 5.72 2.39
CA ARG A 34 14.53 4.50 2.16
C ARG A 34 13.70 3.22 2.25
N ASP A 35 12.74 3.17 3.15
CA ASP A 35 11.84 2.03 3.32
C ASP A 35 10.46 2.41 2.78
N VAL A 36 10.14 1.84 1.62
CA VAL A 36 8.99 2.22 0.80
C VAL A 36 8.07 1.02 0.59
N LEU A 37 6.77 1.23 0.73
CA LEU A 37 5.74 0.25 0.43
C LEU A 37 4.86 0.74 -0.72
N GLU A 38 4.56 -0.15 -1.67
CA GLU A 38 3.55 0.02 -2.70
C GLU A 38 2.48 -1.06 -2.54
N LEU A 39 1.22 -0.66 -2.60
CA LEU A 39 0.06 -1.55 -2.63
C LEU A 39 -0.64 -1.40 -3.97
N GLY A 40 -0.45 -2.38 -4.86
CA GLY A 40 -0.78 -2.34 -6.28
C GLY A 40 0.48 -2.34 -7.13
N THR A 41 0.99 -3.51 -7.50
CA THR A 41 2.25 -3.66 -8.26
C THR A 41 2.05 -3.49 -9.76
N ALA A 42 0.92 -3.96 -10.28
CA ALA A 42 0.64 -4.07 -11.73
C ALA A 42 1.85 -4.60 -12.50
N HIS A 43 2.43 -3.79 -13.40
CA HIS A 43 3.63 -4.14 -14.17
C HIS A 43 4.95 -3.70 -13.52
N GLY A 44 4.93 -3.15 -12.30
CA GLY A 44 6.11 -2.73 -11.57
C GLY A 44 6.70 -1.38 -11.95
N VAL A 45 5.96 -0.55 -12.71
CA VAL A 45 6.43 0.78 -13.14
C VAL A 45 6.59 1.73 -11.94
N GLY A 46 5.59 1.75 -11.03
CA GLY A 46 5.66 2.53 -9.80
C GLY A 46 6.84 2.11 -8.92
N ALA A 47 6.96 0.79 -8.67
CA ALA A 47 8.09 0.21 -7.94
C ALA A 47 9.43 0.60 -8.56
N ALA A 48 9.52 0.67 -9.91
CA ALA A 48 10.74 1.05 -10.61
C ALA A 48 11.15 2.50 -10.31
N TYR A 49 10.24 3.45 -10.38
CA TYR A 49 10.54 4.85 -10.05
C TYR A 49 10.88 5.04 -8.57
N MET A 50 10.18 4.35 -7.68
CA MET A 50 10.46 4.39 -6.24
C MET A 50 11.83 3.79 -5.92
N ALA A 51 12.18 2.65 -6.52
CA ALA A 51 13.49 2.03 -6.34
C ALA A 51 14.64 2.89 -6.87
N ALA A 52 14.44 3.61 -7.98
CA ALA A 52 15.41 4.58 -8.49
C ALA A 52 15.67 5.72 -7.46
N ALA A 53 14.61 6.22 -6.82
CA ALA A 53 14.75 7.24 -5.78
C ALA A 53 15.49 6.70 -4.55
N VAL A 54 15.11 5.52 -4.08
CA VAL A 54 15.75 4.83 -2.95
C VAL A 54 17.23 4.57 -3.22
N ALA A 55 17.58 4.09 -4.42
CA ALA A 55 18.98 3.94 -4.84
C ALA A 55 19.75 5.25 -4.77
N ALA A 56 19.15 6.33 -5.28
CA ALA A 56 19.76 7.67 -5.25
C ALA A 56 19.84 8.27 -3.84
N ASN A 57 19.08 7.76 -2.85
CA ASN A 57 19.17 8.09 -1.43
C ASN A 57 20.29 7.31 -0.69
N GLY A 58 21.06 6.51 -1.41
CA GLY A 58 22.13 5.69 -0.82
C GLY A 58 21.68 4.29 -0.41
N GLY A 59 20.56 3.81 -0.97
CA GLY A 59 20.00 2.48 -0.74
C GLY A 59 18.87 2.45 0.28
N GLY A 60 18.21 1.32 0.33
CA GLY A 60 17.01 1.02 1.11
C GLY A 60 16.24 -0.11 0.45
N ARG A 61 14.94 -0.18 0.62
CA ARG A 61 14.09 -1.23 0.05
C ARG A 61 12.75 -0.67 -0.40
N VAL A 62 12.28 -1.17 -1.53
CA VAL A 62 10.88 -1.04 -1.95
C VAL A 62 10.23 -2.41 -1.80
N THR A 63 9.12 -2.50 -1.09
CA THR A 63 8.27 -3.68 -1.08
C THR A 63 7.01 -3.35 -1.87
N THR A 64 6.68 -4.15 -2.86
CA THR A 64 5.45 -3.99 -3.64
C THR A 64 4.57 -5.22 -3.50
N VAL A 65 3.27 -5.02 -3.30
CA VAL A 65 2.32 -6.09 -2.95
C VAL A 65 1.13 -6.07 -3.89
N ASP A 66 0.82 -7.22 -4.51
CA ASP A 66 -0.34 -7.36 -5.38
C ASP A 66 -0.99 -8.75 -5.28
N ARG A 67 -2.28 -8.82 -5.59
CA ARG A 67 -3.01 -10.08 -5.73
C ARG A 67 -3.20 -10.49 -7.20
N PHE A 68 -3.20 -9.53 -8.12
CA PHE A 68 -3.49 -9.77 -9.53
C PHE A 68 -2.21 -9.93 -10.36
N ARG A 69 -2.38 -10.60 -11.51
CA ARG A 69 -1.48 -10.52 -12.64
C ARG A 69 -2.23 -9.88 -13.79
N PHE A 70 -1.63 -8.89 -14.38
CA PHE A 70 -2.14 -8.22 -15.57
C PHE A 70 -1.55 -8.84 -16.82
N GLU A 71 -2.26 -8.76 -17.94
CA GLU A 71 -1.70 -9.12 -19.26
C GLU A 71 -0.63 -8.10 -19.64
N GLY A 72 0.55 -8.59 -20.03
CA GLY A 72 1.69 -7.74 -20.39
C GLY A 72 2.96 -8.16 -19.66
N PRO A 73 3.98 -7.27 -19.57
CA PRO A 73 5.24 -7.60 -18.93
C PRO A 73 5.05 -7.89 -17.45
N ALA A 74 5.71 -8.94 -16.95
CA ALA A 74 5.75 -9.22 -15.53
C ALA A 74 6.54 -8.13 -14.79
N PRO A 75 6.18 -7.77 -13.55
CA PRO A 75 6.91 -6.76 -12.80
C PRO A 75 8.39 -7.11 -12.62
N GLU A 76 8.73 -8.40 -12.49
CA GLU A 76 10.12 -8.88 -12.45
C GLU A 76 10.89 -8.46 -13.72
N GLU A 77 10.31 -8.65 -14.90
CA GLU A 77 10.93 -8.28 -16.19
C GLU A 77 11.12 -6.77 -16.31
N THR A 78 10.15 -5.99 -15.82
CA THR A 78 10.22 -4.53 -15.79
C THR A 78 11.38 -4.05 -14.92
N LEU A 79 11.50 -4.61 -13.70
CA LEU A 79 12.52 -4.25 -12.73
C LEU A 79 13.93 -4.71 -13.16
N GLU A 80 14.04 -5.88 -13.78
CA GLU A 80 15.30 -6.37 -14.37
C GLU A 80 15.75 -5.46 -15.51
N ARG A 81 14.84 -5.10 -16.44
CA ARG A 81 15.12 -4.18 -17.53
C ARG A 81 15.55 -2.80 -17.04
N ALA A 82 14.97 -2.34 -15.94
CA ALA A 82 15.37 -1.09 -15.28
C ALA A 82 16.67 -1.20 -14.46
N GLY A 83 17.21 -2.42 -14.26
CA GLY A 83 18.46 -2.67 -13.53
C GLY A 83 18.38 -2.37 -12.03
N ILE A 84 17.21 -2.60 -11.39
CA ILE A 84 16.92 -2.27 -10.00
C ILE A 84 16.21 -3.38 -9.21
N ALA A 85 16.11 -4.57 -9.80
CA ALA A 85 15.39 -5.69 -9.23
C ALA A 85 15.86 -6.05 -7.80
N GLU A 86 17.14 -5.90 -7.48
CA GLU A 86 17.71 -6.19 -6.16
C GLU A 86 17.23 -5.25 -5.05
N LEU A 87 16.64 -4.09 -5.40
CA LEU A 87 16.09 -3.12 -4.43
C LEU A 87 14.60 -3.35 -4.17
N VAL A 88 13.95 -4.23 -4.93
CA VAL A 88 12.50 -4.42 -4.88
C VAL A 88 12.16 -5.84 -4.45
N GLU A 89 11.36 -5.95 -3.41
CA GLU A 89 10.71 -7.18 -2.99
C GLU A 89 9.27 -7.21 -3.53
N ILE A 90 8.97 -8.18 -4.40
CA ILE A 90 7.62 -8.40 -4.92
C ILE A 90 6.91 -9.43 -4.06
N VAL A 91 5.83 -9.02 -3.39
CA VAL A 91 4.99 -9.89 -2.56
C VAL A 91 3.70 -10.19 -3.31
N ARG A 92 3.43 -11.47 -3.53
CA ARG A 92 2.20 -11.91 -4.19
C ARG A 92 1.23 -12.51 -3.17
N VAL A 93 -0.01 -12.03 -3.18
CA VAL A 93 -1.09 -12.46 -2.27
C VAL A 93 -2.32 -12.94 -3.06
N PRO A 94 -2.19 -13.96 -3.95
CA PRO A 94 -3.21 -14.31 -4.95
C PRO A 94 -4.55 -14.69 -4.34
N ASP A 95 -4.56 -15.32 -3.17
CA ASP A 95 -5.77 -15.83 -2.50
C ASP A 95 -6.23 -14.92 -1.34
N SER A 96 -5.67 -13.72 -1.22
CA SER A 96 -5.95 -12.83 -0.09
C SER A 96 -5.86 -11.36 -0.51
N SER A 97 -6.41 -10.46 0.31
CA SER A 97 -6.11 -9.05 0.19
C SER A 97 -4.76 -8.72 0.83
N TYR A 98 -4.09 -7.67 0.33
CA TYR A 98 -2.87 -7.15 0.96
C TYR A 98 -3.12 -6.68 2.42
N CYS A 99 -4.37 -6.42 2.81
CA CYS A 99 -4.71 -6.08 4.20
C CYS A 99 -4.35 -7.19 5.19
N LEU A 100 -4.56 -8.46 4.83
CA LEU A 100 -4.17 -9.58 5.69
C LEU A 100 -2.64 -9.67 5.82
N TRP A 101 -1.91 -9.47 4.74
CA TRP A 101 -0.46 -9.39 4.75
C TRP A 101 0.04 -8.22 5.62
N LEU A 102 -0.54 -7.01 5.44
CA LEU A 102 -0.22 -5.82 6.23
C LEU A 102 -0.39 -6.05 7.75
N THR A 103 -1.45 -6.77 8.18
CA THR A 103 -1.63 -7.07 9.61
C THR A 103 -0.45 -7.83 10.20
N GLY A 104 0.21 -8.69 9.42
CA GLY A 104 1.43 -9.37 9.82
C GLY A 104 2.61 -8.41 10.02
N GLN A 105 2.71 -7.37 9.19
CA GLN A 105 3.80 -6.40 9.26
C GLN A 105 3.69 -5.47 10.47
N THR A 106 2.48 -5.15 10.94
CA THR A 106 2.29 -4.22 12.07
C THR A 106 2.89 -4.72 13.40
N HIS A 107 3.18 -6.00 13.52
CA HIS A 107 3.82 -6.56 14.73
C HIS A 107 5.24 -6.03 14.97
N GLY A 108 5.93 -5.58 13.92
CA GLY A 108 7.27 -5.00 14.00
C GLY A 108 7.30 -3.52 14.41
N GLY A 109 6.13 -2.85 14.42
CA GLY A 109 6.02 -1.42 14.64
C GLY A 109 6.35 -0.58 13.40
N PRO A 110 6.47 0.75 13.57
CA PRO A 110 6.74 1.68 12.46
C PRO A 110 8.07 1.37 11.76
N SER A 111 8.01 1.13 10.45
CA SER A 111 9.14 0.69 9.64
C SER A 111 9.25 1.37 8.28
N LEU A 112 8.22 2.14 7.87
CA LEU A 112 8.14 2.75 6.54
C LEU A 112 8.35 4.26 6.60
N ASP A 113 9.02 4.79 5.59
CA ASP A 113 9.13 6.24 5.34
C ASP A 113 8.03 6.72 4.39
N PHE A 114 7.57 5.84 3.50
CA PHE A 114 6.56 6.15 2.49
C PHE A 114 5.70 4.93 2.18
N CYS A 115 4.40 5.15 1.97
CA CYS A 115 3.48 4.16 1.45
C CYS A 115 2.67 4.75 0.29
N TYR A 116 2.66 4.06 -0.84
CA TYR A 116 1.83 4.35 -2.01
C TYR A 116 0.70 3.34 -2.09
N LEU A 117 -0.54 3.81 -2.04
CA LEU A 117 -1.75 3.01 -2.10
C LEU A 117 -2.45 3.26 -3.45
N ASP A 118 -2.29 2.32 -4.35
CA ASP A 118 -2.82 2.31 -5.72
C ASP A 118 -3.30 0.89 -6.07
N GLY A 119 -4.28 0.39 -5.32
CA GLY A 119 -4.55 -1.05 -5.34
C GLY A 119 -5.98 -1.42 -5.72
N ALA A 120 -6.87 -1.53 -4.76
CA ALA A 120 -8.17 -2.15 -4.94
C ALA A 120 -9.25 -1.20 -5.44
N HIS A 121 -9.09 0.08 -5.24
CA HIS A 121 -10.09 1.14 -5.46
C HIS A 121 -11.43 0.87 -4.75
N ASP A 122 -11.36 0.17 -3.62
CA ASP A 122 -12.49 -0.29 -2.81
C ASP A 122 -12.42 0.31 -1.41
N LEU A 123 -13.51 0.93 -0.97
CA LEU A 123 -13.61 1.61 0.33
C LEU A 123 -13.19 0.71 1.51
N HIS A 124 -13.58 -0.57 1.47
CA HIS A 124 -13.31 -1.49 2.57
C HIS A 124 -11.85 -1.96 2.56
N VAL A 125 -11.33 -2.29 1.38
CA VAL A 125 -9.95 -2.78 1.25
C VAL A 125 -8.96 -1.65 1.46
N ASP A 126 -9.10 -0.55 0.72
CA ASP A 126 -8.17 0.57 0.79
C ASP A 126 -8.31 1.35 2.10
N GLY A 127 -9.52 1.40 2.66
CA GLY A 127 -9.73 1.99 3.98
C GLY A 127 -9.00 1.23 5.09
N VAL A 128 -9.07 -0.10 5.09
CA VAL A 128 -8.30 -0.93 6.04
C VAL A 128 -6.80 -0.81 5.76
N ALA A 129 -6.39 -0.82 4.48
CA ALA A 129 -4.99 -0.67 4.10
C ALA A 129 -4.40 0.67 4.57
N ALA A 130 -5.11 1.78 4.38
CA ALA A 130 -4.68 3.10 4.84
C ALA A 130 -4.46 3.17 6.36
N LEU A 131 -5.38 2.56 7.15
CA LEU A 131 -5.26 2.48 8.60
C LEU A 131 -4.10 1.58 9.06
N LEU A 132 -3.81 0.51 8.33
CA LEU A 132 -2.66 -0.36 8.61
C LEU A 132 -1.35 0.30 8.17
N ALA A 133 -1.34 0.99 7.04
CA ALA A 133 -0.20 1.77 6.56
C ALA A 133 0.17 2.87 7.57
N GLU A 134 -0.83 3.56 8.17
CA GLU A 134 -0.59 4.54 9.24
C GLU A 134 0.24 3.93 10.39
N GLN A 135 -0.08 2.69 10.81
CA GLN A 135 0.65 2.04 11.89
C GLN A 135 2.09 1.69 11.51
N LEU A 136 2.34 1.43 10.23
CA LEU A 136 3.67 1.10 9.70
C LEU A 136 4.51 2.33 9.41
N LEU A 137 3.91 3.48 9.15
CA LEU A 137 4.64 4.72 8.89
C LEU A 137 5.37 5.20 10.14
N ARG A 138 6.64 5.57 9.97
CA ARG A 138 7.40 6.29 10.98
C ARG A 138 6.82 7.69 11.21
N PRO A 139 7.05 8.30 12.39
CA PRO A 139 6.76 9.72 12.57
C PRO A 139 7.41 10.55 11.44
N GLY A 140 6.63 11.41 10.78
CA GLY A 140 7.06 12.20 9.62
C GLY A 140 6.99 11.47 8.28
N GLY A 141 6.67 10.17 8.25
CA GLY A 141 6.48 9.40 7.03
C GLY A 141 5.20 9.80 6.27
N TRP A 142 5.13 9.45 4.99
CA TRP A 142 4.06 9.86 4.10
C TRP A 142 3.23 8.71 3.56
N LEU A 143 1.93 8.92 3.45
CA LEU A 143 0.97 8.11 2.72
C LEU A 143 0.52 8.87 1.47
N LEU A 144 0.50 8.20 0.34
CA LEU A 144 -0.06 8.69 -0.92
C LEU A 144 -1.16 7.73 -1.38
N LEU A 145 -2.36 8.25 -1.62
CA LEU A 145 -3.44 7.52 -2.28
C LEU A 145 -3.55 8.00 -3.72
N ASP A 146 -3.62 7.06 -4.68
CA ASP A 146 -3.87 7.37 -6.07
C ASP A 146 -5.38 7.30 -6.39
N ASP A 147 -5.73 7.81 -7.57
CA ASP A 147 -7.05 7.66 -8.18
C ASP A 147 -8.23 8.15 -7.31
N LEU A 148 -8.07 9.31 -6.63
CA LEU A 148 -9.11 9.85 -5.75
C LEU A 148 -10.49 9.96 -6.42
N ASP A 149 -10.55 10.35 -7.69
CA ASP A 149 -11.81 10.56 -8.41
C ASP A 149 -12.22 9.37 -9.29
N TRP A 150 -11.45 8.27 -9.23
CA TRP A 150 -11.79 7.08 -9.98
C TRP A 150 -13.07 6.41 -9.47
N THR A 151 -13.88 5.89 -10.40
CA THR A 151 -15.12 5.14 -10.09
C THR A 151 -15.18 3.86 -10.91
N TYR A 152 -15.92 2.87 -10.42
CA TYR A 152 -16.15 1.62 -11.15
C TYR A 152 -16.98 1.83 -12.44
N GLU A 153 -17.69 2.94 -12.58
CA GLU A 153 -18.37 3.31 -13.84
C GLU A 153 -17.38 3.74 -14.91
N ALA A 154 -16.26 4.33 -14.53
CA ALA A 154 -15.23 4.81 -15.46
C ALA A 154 -14.30 3.69 -15.96
N GLY A 155 -14.25 2.55 -15.28
CA GLY A 155 -13.36 1.44 -15.56
C GLY A 155 -14.06 0.12 -15.87
N THR A 156 -13.35 -0.79 -16.54
CA THR A 156 -13.79 -2.16 -16.79
C THR A 156 -13.12 -3.08 -15.77
N VAL A 157 -13.72 -3.26 -14.61
CA VAL A 157 -13.17 -4.11 -13.54
C VAL A 157 -14.01 -5.37 -13.40
N PRO A 158 -13.40 -6.57 -13.50
CA PRO A 158 -14.12 -7.82 -13.27
C PRO A 158 -14.71 -7.85 -11.86
N GLY A 159 -16.00 -8.18 -11.76
CA GLY A 159 -16.73 -8.25 -10.49
C GLY A 159 -17.46 -6.95 -10.12
N ALA A 160 -17.27 -5.86 -10.86
CA ALA A 160 -17.99 -4.59 -10.64
C ALA A 160 -19.53 -4.74 -10.80
N GLU A 161 -19.98 -5.75 -11.55
CA GLU A 161 -21.41 -6.08 -11.71
C GLU A 161 -22.09 -6.52 -10.40
N ARG A 162 -21.31 -6.85 -9.38
CA ARG A 162 -21.82 -7.23 -8.04
C ARG A 162 -22.07 -6.02 -7.14
N LEU A 163 -21.53 -4.87 -7.52
CA LEU A 163 -21.71 -3.62 -6.79
C LEU A 163 -23.06 -2.99 -7.18
N SER A 164 -23.69 -2.31 -6.22
CA SER A 164 -24.84 -1.46 -6.49
C SER A 164 -24.46 -0.27 -7.38
N ASP A 165 -25.45 0.38 -8.00
CA ASP A 165 -25.23 1.58 -8.80
C ASP A 165 -24.55 2.69 -7.98
N ALA A 166 -24.95 2.85 -6.72
CA ALA A 166 -24.37 3.83 -5.81
C ALA A 166 -22.89 3.53 -5.50
N GLU A 167 -22.53 2.26 -5.32
CA GLU A 167 -21.14 1.86 -5.08
C GLU A 167 -20.28 2.02 -6.32
N ARG A 168 -20.83 1.75 -7.53
CA ARG A 168 -20.10 1.96 -8.79
C ARG A 168 -19.85 3.44 -9.10
N ALA A 169 -20.82 4.30 -8.81
CA ALA A 169 -20.73 5.73 -9.05
C ALA A 169 -19.87 6.47 -8.00
N ALA A 170 -19.65 5.86 -6.82
CA ALA A 170 -18.90 6.50 -5.76
C ALA A 170 -17.39 6.49 -6.04
N PRO A 171 -16.67 7.62 -5.87
CA PRO A 171 -15.22 7.67 -5.90
C PRO A 171 -14.67 7.14 -4.57
N GLN A 172 -14.57 5.81 -4.47
CA GLN A 172 -14.36 5.11 -3.19
C GLN A 172 -13.03 5.46 -2.53
N VAL A 173 -11.97 5.69 -3.31
CA VAL A 173 -10.67 6.12 -2.76
C VAL A 173 -10.75 7.52 -2.16
N ARG A 174 -11.51 8.43 -2.77
CA ARG A 174 -11.79 9.76 -2.20
C ARG A 174 -12.49 9.65 -0.85
N LEU A 175 -13.47 8.75 -0.72
CA LEU A 175 -14.15 8.52 0.57
C LEU A 175 -13.16 8.02 1.64
N VAL A 176 -12.22 7.13 1.27
CA VAL A 176 -11.13 6.72 2.17
C VAL A 176 -10.28 7.92 2.59
N TYR A 177 -9.86 8.72 1.62
CA TYR A 177 -9.01 9.88 1.88
C TYR A 177 -9.71 10.90 2.79
N ASP A 178 -10.93 11.29 2.48
CA ASP A 178 -11.65 12.33 3.22
C ASP A 178 -12.07 11.88 4.63
N HIS A 179 -12.58 10.65 4.76
CA HIS A 179 -13.20 10.21 6.02
C HIS A 179 -12.25 9.41 6.92
N LEU A 180 -11.26 8.71 6.37
CA LEU A 180 -10.37 7.87 7.16
C LEU A 180 -8.96 8.45 7.29
N VAL A 181 -8.44 9.11 6.25
CA VAL A 181 -7.08 9.66 6.26
C VAL A 181 -7.06 11.09 6.79
N ARG A 182 -7.79 12.01 6.17
CA ARG A 182 -7.83 13.43 6.60
C ARG A 182 -8.41 13.62 8.00
N ALA A 183 -9.36 12.78 8.37
CA ALA A 183 -9.96 12.80 9.71
C ALA A 183 -9.12 12.08 10.77
N HIS A 184 -8.05 11.38 10.37
CA HIS A 184 -7.24 10.59 11.30
C HIS A 184 -6.29 11.49 12.12
N PRO A 185 -6.29 11.42 13.46
CA PRO A 185 -5.52 12.34 14.31
C PRO A 185 -4.00 12.21 14.20
N SER A 186 -3.51 11.11 13.61
CA SER A 186 -2.07 10.92 13.38
C SER A 186 -1.56 11.62 12.12
N PHE A 187 -2.43 12.06 11.21
CA PHE A 187 -2.01 12.82 10.04
C PHE A 187 -2.21 14.32 10.29
N THR A 188 -1.13 15.09 10.26
CA THR A 188 -1.13 16.53 10.57
C THR A 188 -0.97 17.42 9.37
N GLU A 189 -0.58 16.86 8.24
CA GLU A 189 -0.45 17.54 6.96
C GLU A 189 -1.13 16.71 5.89
N THR A 190 -2.12 17.29 5.21
CA THR A 190 -2.83 16.65 4.09
C THR A 190 -2.94 17.61 2.92
N ARG A 191 -2.79 17.10 1.70
CA ARG A 191 -2.96 17.88 0.48
C ARG A 191 -3.49 17.00 -0.65
N GLU A 192 -4.22 17.60 -1.57
CA GLU A 192 -4.59 16.99 -2.84
C GLU A 192 -3.71 17.54 -3.95
N GLU A 193 -3.44 16.73 -4.96
CA GLU A 193 -2.67 17.13 -6.13
C GLU A 193 -3.44 16.66 -7.39
N ASP A 194 -3.78 17.61 -8.25
CA ASP A 194 -4.46 17.43 -9.55
C ASP A 194 -5.79 16.66 -9.51
N GLY A 195 -6.46 16.62 -8.36
CA GLY A 195 -7.70 15.88 -8.16
C GLY A 195 -7.54 14.37 -8.17
N VAL A 196 -6.33 13.86 -8.36
CA VAL A 196 -6.01 12.43 -8.49
C VAL A 196 -5.34 11.90 -7.23
N TRP A 197 -4.47 12.68 -6.60
CA TRP A 197 -3.64 12.25 -5.50
C TRP A 197 -4.01 12.86 -4.16
N GLY A 198 -4.12 12.01 -3.15
CA GLY A 198 -4.28 12.38 -1.75
C GLY A 198 -3.03 12.10 -0.93
N TRP A 199 -2.32 13.14 -0.53
CA TRP A 199 -1.12 13.05 0.31
C TRP A 199 -1.45 13.25 1.77
N ALA A 200 -0.85 12.46 2.65
CA ALA A 200 -0.96 12.64 4.08
C ALA A 200 0.38 12.37 4.79
N ARG A 201 0.80 13.27 5.66
CA ARG A 201 2.01 13.13 6.46
C ARG A 201 1.67 12.77 7.89
N LYS A 202 2.26 11.70 8.37
CA LYS A 202 2.16 11.33 9.78
C LYS A 202 2.86 12.35 10.68
N ASP A 203 2.23 12.72 11.78
CA ASP A 203 2.78 13.64 12.76
C ASP A 203 4.23 13.26 13.13
N PRO A 204 5.22 14.14 12.92
CA PRO A 204 6.60 13.89 13.33
C PRO A 204 6.75 13.68 14.84
N GLY A 205 5.80 14.19 15.65
CA GLY A 205 5.74 14.01 17.09
C GLY A 205 4.95 12.80 17.55
N ALA A 206 4.39 12.01 16.60
CA ALA A 206 3.57 10.85 16.94
C ALA A 206 4.35 9.84 17.78
N ARG A 207 3.76 9.47 18.92
CA ARG A 207 4.31 8.40 19.76
C ARG A 207 3.76 7.05 19.29
N PRO A 208 4.55 5.97 19.39
CA PRO A 208 4.04 4.63 19.13
C PRO A 208 2.79 4.39 19.98
N ARG A 209 1.75 3.83 19.38
CA ARG A 209 0.55 3.45 20.13
C ARG A 209 0.95 2.45 21.22
N HIS A 210 0.34 2.57 22.40
CA HIS A 210 0.58 1.64 23.51
C HIS A 210 0.35 0.20 23.04
N ARG A 211 1.36 -0.64 23.24
CA ARG A 211 1.21 -2.08 23.06
C ARG A 211 0.22 -2.59 24.11
N VAL A 212 -0.91 -3.11 23.67
CA VAL A 212 -1.84 -3.78 24.57
C VAL A 212 -1.21 -5.13 24.96
N GLU A 213 -0.67 -5.22 26.16
CA GLU A 213 -0.28 -6.52 26.71
C GLU A 213 -1.53 -7.32 27.06
N VAL A 214 -1.84 -8.30 26.21
CA VAL A 214 -2.89 -9.26 26.50
C VAL A 214 -2.34 -10.34 27.43
N THR A 215 -2.45 -10.14 28.73
CA THR A 215 -2.13 -11.18 29.73
C THR A 215 -3.21 -12.27 29.64
N ARG A 216 -2.88 -13.40 29.01
CA ARG A 216 -3.75 -14.58 28.99
C ARG A 216 -3.45 -15.43 30.21
N SER A 217 -4.39 -15.57 31.12
CA SER A 217 -4.25 -16.53 32.21
C SER A 217 -4.21 -17.97 31.66
N GLU A 218 -3.43 -18.85 32.29
CA GLU A 218 -3.36 -20.28 31.91
C GLU A 218 -4.74 -20.94 31.87
N ARG A 219 -5.66 -20.52 32.78
CA ARG A 219 -7.06 -20.99 32.79
C ARG A 219 -7.80 -20.68 31.50
N SER A 220 -7.56 -19.52 30.87
CA SER A 220 -8.21 -19.14 29.60
C SER A 220 -7.68 -19.96 28.42
N LEU A 221 -6.39 -20.35 28.43
CA LEU A 221 -5.77 -21.20 27.42
C LEU A 221 -6.27 -22.64 27.50
N LEU A 222 -6.40 -23.19 28.71
CA LEU A 222 -6.96 -24.51 28.95
C LEU A 222 -8.43 -24.61 28.55
N ALA A 223 -9.26 -23.60 28.89
CA ALA A 223 -10.66 -23.55 28.50
C ALA A 223 -10.83 -23.48 26.96
N ARG A 224 -9.95 -22.75 26.27
CA ARG A 224 -9.95 -22.68 24.79
C ARG A 224 -9.55 -24.01 24.14
N ARG A 225 -8.51 -24.68 24.68
CA ARG A 225 -8.08 -26.01 24.22
C ARG A 225 -9.20 -27.06 24.42
N ALA A 226 -9.87 -27.04 25.57
CA ALA A 226 -11.00 -27.91 25.86
C ALA A 226 -12.17 -27.70 24.88
N ARG A 227 -12.55 -26.44 24.60
CA ARG A 227 -13.62 -26.11 23.61
C ARG A 227 -13.26 -26.58 22.19
N LEU A 228 -12.02 -26.45 21.76
CA LEU A 228 -11.56 -26.92 20.46
C LEU A 228 -11.55 -28.44 20.36
N ALA A 229 -11.18 -29.16 21.44
CA ALA A 229 -11.24 -30.61 21.51
C ALA A 229 -12.67 -31.13 21.43
N ILE A 230 -13.61 -30.52 22.16
CA ILE A 230 -15.05 -30.87 22.13
C ILE A 230 -15.65 -30.61 20.72
N ARG A 231 -15.26 -29.53 20.05
CA ARG A 231 -15.72 -29.23 18.68
C ARG A 231 -15.26 -30.28 17.67
N ARG A 232 -14.01 -30.78 17.80
CA ARG A 232 -13.44 -31.84 16.93
C ARG A 232 -14.12 -33.20 17.15
N LEU A 233 -14.64 -33.49 18.37
CA LEU A 233 -15.36 -34.72 18.68
C LEU A 233 -16.83 -34.69 18.18
N ARG A 234 -17.41 -33.53 17.96
CA ARG A 234 -18.79 -33.40 17.44
C ARG A 234 -18.89 -33.43 15.91
N HIS A 235 -17.77 -33.40 15.21
CA HIS A 235 -17.68 -33.45 13.74
C HIS A 235 -17.02 -34.74 13.23
N ARG A 236 -16.92 -35.76 14.08
CA ARG A 236 -16.66 -37.16 13.72
C ARG A 236 -17.91 -37.99 13.97
#